data_065acc2b5866be7faa215f753f2ca6eb
#
_entry.id   065acc2b5866be7faa215f753f2ca6eb
#
_cell.length_a   1.000
_cell.length_b   1.000
_cell.length_c   1.000
_cell.angle_alpha   90.00
_cell.angle_beta   90.00
_cell.angle_gamma   90.00
#
_symmetry.space_group_name_H-M   'P 1'
#
loop_
_entity.id
_entity.type
_entity.pdbx_description
1 polymer ?
#
loop_
_entity_poly.entity_id
_entity_poly.type
_entity_poly.pdbx_seq_one_letter_code
_entity_poly.pdbx_strand_id
1 'polypeptide(L)'
;AIIKPTTKDLIEFIEQNENAIGYGSIGYTGDIDYLKINDIEPSEKNAQNDTYPITRYLHFFTTQVPKGAVKQFVDWVLTPDGQRVVKQSGYIPLWDITF
;
A
#
# COMPACT_ATOMS: atom_id res chain seq x y z
N ALA A 1 -19.65 12.53 0.40
CA ALA A 1 -18.61 11.60 0.87
C ALA A 1 -18.06 12.06 2.22
N ILE A 2 -17.66 11.11 3.04
CA ILE A 2 -17.06 11.39 4.34
C ILE A 2 -15.54 11.17 4.22
N ILE A 3 -14.76 12.15 4.65
CA ILE A 3 -13.31 12.07 4.64
C ILE A 3 -12.83 11.72 6.04
N LYS A 4 -12.00 10.68 6.15
CA LYS A 4 -11.35 10.30 7.40
C LYS A 4 -9.87 10.62 7.35
N PRO A 5 -9.28 11.13 8.45
CA PRO A 5 -7.89 11.58 8.44
C PRO A 5 -6.86 10.46 8.30
N THR A 6 -7.19 9.24 8.72
CA THR A 6 -6.30 8.08 8.63
C THR A 6 -7.03 6.85 8.11
N THR A 7 -6.29 5.87 7.60
CA THR A 7 -6.87 4.58 7.20
C THR A 7 -7.47 3.84 8.39
N LYS A 8 -6.85 3.95 9.57
CA LYS A 8 -7.38 3.35 10.80
C LYS A 8 -8.77 3.91 11.12
N ASP A 9 -8.94 5.23 11.07
CA ASP A 9 -10.23 5.88 11.31
C ASP A 9 -11.29 5.46 10.29
N LEU A 10 -10.87 5.30 9.02
CA LEU A 10 -11.75 4.80 7.96
C LEU A 10 -12.26 3.40 8.27
N ILE A 11 -11.37 2.50 8.67
CA ILE A 11 -11.73 1.11 8.98
C ILE A 11 -12.67 1.06 10.18
N GLU A 12 -12.37 1.80 11.24
CA GLU A 12 -13.24 1.88 12.42
C GLU A 12 -14.65 2.38 12.06
N PHE A 13 -14.74 3.36 11.17
CA PHE A 13 -16.04 3.86 10.71
C PHE A 13 -16.81 2.78 9.96
N ILE A 14 -16.17 2.04 9.07
CA ILE A 14 -16.82 0.97 8.30
C ILE A 14 -17.25 -0.18 9.20
N GLU A 15 -16.43 -0.57 10.19
CA GLU A 15 -16.77 -1.60 11.15
C GLU A 15 -18.07 -1.28 11.91
N GLN A 16 -18.34 -0.01 12.15
CA GLN A 16 -19.50 0.47 12.91
C GLN A 16 -20.72 0.79 12.04
N ASN A 17 -20.59 0.73 10.71
CA ASN A 17 -21.67 1.13 9.80
C ASN A 17 -21.84 0.08 8.68
N GLU A 18 -22.84 -0.77 8.81
CA GLU A 18 -23.12 -1.86 7.87
C GLU A 18 -23.30 -1.41 6.42
N ASN A 19 -23.78 -0.21 6.22
CA ASN A 19 -24.08 0.32 4.89
C ASN A 19 -22.97 1.20 4.33
N ALA A 20 -21.79 1.19 4.96
CA ALA A 20 -20.67 1.99 4.52
C ALA A 20 -19.76 1.22 3.55
N ILE A 21 -19.19 1.94 2.61
CA ILE A 21 -18.12 1.46 1.73
C ILE A 21 -17.02 2.51 1.74
N GLY A 22 -15.77 2.06 1.65
CA GLY A 22 -14.63 2.97 1.64
C GLY A 22 -13.44 2.37 0.92
N TYR A 23 -12.38 3.16 0.82
CA TYR A 23 -11.11 2.69 0.28
C TYR A 23 -9.96 3.23 1.13
N GLY A 24 -8.91 2.45 1.21
CA GLY A 24 -7.73 2.80 2.00
C GLY A 24 -6.59 1.84 1.72
N SER A 25 -5.52 1.97 2.50
CA SER A 25 -4.34 1.10 2.35
C SER A 25 -4.64 -0.33 2.81
N ILE A 26 -4.18 -1.31 2.03
CA ILE A 26 -4.32 -2.74 2.35
C ILE A 26 -3.51 -3.16 3.59
N GLY A 27 -2.52 -2.36 3.98
CA GLY A 27 -1.70 -2.66 5.16
C GLY A 27 -2.43 -2.59 6.49
N TYR A 28 -3.65 -2.07 6.50
CA TYR A 28 -4.48 -1.99 7.69
C TYR A 28 -5.57 -3.05 7.64
N THR A 29 -5.81 -3.70 8.76
CA THR A 29 -6.82 -4.76 8.89
C THR A 29 -7.84 -4.40 9.96
N GLY A 30 -9.01 -5.01 9.87
CA GLY A 30 -10.09 -4.86 10.83
C GLY A 30 -11.21 -5.85 10.53
N ASP A 31 -12.31 -5.71 11.24
CA ASP A 31 -13.50 -6.54 11.02
C ASP A 31 -14.31 -5.99 9.83
N ILE A 32 -13.72 -6.09 8.65
CA ILE A 32 -14.26 -5.62 7.38
C ILE A 32 -14.02 -6.65 6.29
N ASP A 33 -14.85 -6.58 5.25
CA ASP A 33 -14.69 -7.39 4.05
C ASP A 33 -13.94 -6.60 2.97
N TYR A 34 -13.01 -7.26 2.32
CA TYR A 34 -12.28 -6.70 1.17
C TYR A 34 -13.00 -7.10 -0.11
N LEU A 35 -13.28 -6.12 -0.95
CA LEU A 35 -14.07 -6.34 -2.15
C LEU A 35 -13.20 -6.73 -3.34
N LYS A 36 -13.66 -7.72 -4.09
CA LYS A 36 -13.13 -7.98 -5.42
C LYS A 36 -13.59 -6.90 -6.38
N ILE A 37 -12.72 -6.51 -7.30
CA ILE A 37 -13.07 -5.61 -8.39
C ILE A 37 -12.79 -6.34 -9.68
N ASN A 38 -13.79 -6.44 -10.56
CA ASN A 38 -13.73 -7.25 -11.79
C ASN A 38 -13.32 -8.70 -11.51
N ASP A 39 -13.84 -9.26 -10.41
CA ASP A 39 -13.55 -10.61 -9.91
C ASP A 39 -12.09 -10.82 -9.47
N ILE A 40 -11.33 -9.75 -9.28
CA ILE A 40 -9.93 -9.79 -8.83
C ILE A 40 -9.85 -9.43 -7.36
N GLU A 41 -9.23 -10.31 -6.57
CA GLU A 41 -9.06 -10.11 -5.13
C GLU A 41 -8.00 -9.05 -4.83
N PRO A 42 -8.21 -8.24 -3.77
CA PRO A 42 -7.20 -7.29 -3.30
C PRO A 42 -6.12 -8.03 -2.51
N SER A 43 -5.21 -8.68 -3.20
CA SER A 43 -4.09 -9.42 -2.61
C SER A 43 -2.76 -8.73 -2.89
N GLU A 44 -1.75 -9.06 -2.10
CA GLU A 44 -0.38 -8.57 -2.33
C GLU A 44 0.10 -8.92 -3.74
N LYS A 45 -0.11 -10.16 -4.16
CA LYS A 45 0.27 -10.62 -5.49
C LYS A 45 -0.42 -9.82 -6.59
N ASN A 46 -1.73 -9.61 -6.47
CA ASN A 46 -2.51 -8.89 -7.47
C ASN A 46 -2.17 -7.40 -7.50
N ALA A 47 -1.71 -6.84 -6.40
CA ALA A 47 -1.17 -5.48 -6.38
C ALA A 47 0.21 -5.41 -7.05
N GLN A 48 1.09 -6.38 -6.78
CA GLN A 48 2.45 -6.42 -7.35
C GLN A 48 2.44 -6.57 -8.87
N ASN A 49 1.52 -7.35 -9.41
CA ASN A 49 1.44 -7.59 -10.86
C ASN A 49 0.48 -6.64 -11.59
N ASP A 50 -0.01 -5.60 -10.89
CA ASP A 50 -0.93 -4.59 -11.41
C ASP A 50 -2.26 -5.17 -11.91
N THR A 51 -2.67 -6.35 -11.45
CA THR A 51 -3.93 -6.97 -11.86
C THR A 51 -5.12 -6.36 -11.14
N TYR A 52 -4.95 -6.02 -9.85
CA TYR A 52 -6.02 -5.37 -9.10
C TYR A 52 -6.20 -3.94 -9.59
N PRO A 53 -7.43 -3.54 -10.01
CA PRO A 53 -7.63 -2.25 -10.70
C PRO A 53 -7.32 -0.99 -9.89
N ILE A 54 -7.42 -1.06 -8.56
CA ILE A 54 -7.18 0.09 -7.68
C ILE A 54 -5.87 -0.13 -6.94
N THR A 55 -4.78 0.28 -7.54
CA THR A 55 -3.44 0.26 -6.93
C THR A 55 -2.74 1.59 -7.16
N ARG A 56 -1.81 1.93 -6.26
CA ARG A 56 -1.01 3.14 -6.37
C ARG A 56 0.42 2.84 -5.95
N TYR A 57 1.36 3.37 -6.71
CA TYR A 57 2.77 3.37 -6.32
C TYR A 57 3.05 4.54 -5.40
N LEU A 58 3.88 4.32 -4.40
CA LEU A 58 4.48 5.41 -3.63
C LEU A 58 5.68 5.93 -4.39
N HIS A 59 5.86 7.23 -4.37
CA HIS A 59 6.93 7.90 -5.12
C HIS A 59 7.79 8.74 -4.20
N PHE A 60 9.09 8.74 -4.45
CA PHE A 60 9.98 9.75 -3.89
C PHE A 60 10.07 10.94 -4.85
N PHE A 61 10.09 12.12 -4.29
CA PHE A 61 10.23 13.36 -5.04
C PHE A 61 11.54 14.03 -4.66
N THR A 62 12.30 14.45 -5.65
CA THR A 62 13.54 15.20 -5.45
C THR A 62 13.49 16.47 -6.29
N THR A 63 14.23 17.51 -5.87
CA THR A 63 14.25 18.78 -6.59
C THR A 63 15.11 18.72 -7.86
N GLN A 64 15.94 17.71 -7.99
CA GLN A 64 16.81 17.48 -9.14
C GLN A 64 17.15 15.99 -9.25
N VAL A 65 17.86 15.60 -10.30
CA VAL A 65 18.32 14.22 -10.47
C VAL A 65 19.10 13.78 -9.23
N PRO A 66 18.73 12.65 -8.59
CA PRO A 66 19.38 12.19 -7.37
C PRO A 66 20.89 11.99 -7.54
N LYS A 67 21.66 12.50 -6.57
CA LYS A 67 23.11 12.38 -6.51
C LYS A 67 23.56 12.12 -5.08
N GLY A 68 24.76 11.55 -4.91
CA GLY A 68 25.39 11.35 -3.61
C GLY A 68 24.52 10.55 -2.65
N ALA A 69 24.36 11.05 -1.43
CA ALA A 69 23.60 10.36 -0.38
C ALA A 69 22.12 10.16 -0.73
N VAL A 70 21.50 11.11 -1.42
CA VAL A 70 20.12 11.00 -1.87
C VAL A 70 19.97 9.83 -2.84
N LYS A 71 20.87 9.75 -3.81
CA LYS A 71 20.87 8.64 -4.78
C LYS A 71 21.12 7.31 -4.09
N GLN A 72 22.07 7.26 -3.17
CA GLN A 72 22.37 6.03 -2.41
C GLN A 72 21.16 5.53 -1.64
N PHE A 73 20.41 6.42 -0.99
CA PHE A 73 19.21 6.05 -0.27
C PHE A 73 18.12 5.52 -1.20
N VAL A 74 17.84 6.23 -2.29
CA VAL A 74 16.80 5.79 -3.26
C VAL A 74 17.18 4.44 -3.87
N ASP A 75 18.43 4.27 -4.26
CA ASP A 75 18.92 3.01 -4.81
C ASP A 75 18.82 1.87 -3.78
N TRP A 76 19.12 2.16 -2.51
CA TRP A 76 19.00 1.17 -1.44
C TRP A 76 17.55 0.72 -1.23
N VAL A 77 16.57 1.62 -1.29
CA VAL A 77 15.15 1.26 -1.16
C VAL A 77 14.75 0.20 -2.19
N LEU A 78 15.35 0.25 -3.38
CA LEU A 78 15.08 -0.70 -4.46
C LEU A 78 15.90 -1.99 -4.37
N THR A 79 16.65 -2.18 -3.28
CA THR A 79 17.33 -3.45 -3.01
C THR A 79 16.41 -4.42 -2.24
N PRO A 80 16.74 -5.73 -2.18
CA PRO A 80 15.99 -6.66 -1.33
C PRO A 80 15.89 -6.22 0.13
N ASP A 81 16.95 -5.67 0.69
CA ASP A 81 16.93 -5.18 2.07
C ASP A 81 15.99 -3.99 2.25
N GLY A 82 16.01 -3.05 1.32
CA GLY A 82 15.08 -1.92 1.31
C GLY A 82 13.63 -2.38 1.18
N GLN A 83 13.36 -3.34 0.32
CA GLN A 83 12.01 -3.88 0.13
C GLN A 83 11.52 -4.69 1.34
N ARG A 84 12.42 -5.30 2.11
CA ARG A 84 12.05 -5.90 3.40
C ARG A 84 11.52 -4.85 4.38
N VAL A 85 12.18 -3.70 4.44
CA VAL A 85 11.72 -2.60 5.29
C VAL A 85 10.36 -2.09 4.82
N VAL A 86 10.14 -1.98 3.52
CA VAL A 86 8.84 -1.62 2.94
C VAL A 86 7.77 -2.58 3.42
N LYS A 87 8.01 -3.89 3.34
CA LYS A 87 7.07 -4.90 3.81
C LYS A 87 6.84 -4.83 5.32
N GLN A 88 7.88 -4.66 6.10
CA GLN A 88 7.79 -4.50 7.55
C GLN A 88 6.99 -3.26 7.95
N SER A 89 6.99 -2.23 7.11
CA SER A 89 6.23 -1.00 7.33
C SER A 89 4.74 -1.10 6.99
N GLY A 90 4.29 -2.27 6.53
CA GLY A 90 2.88 -2.50 6.17
C GLY A 90 2.53 -2.16 4.74
N TYR A 91 3.50 -1.87 3.90
CA TYR A 91 3.30 -1.63 2.47
C TYR A 91 3.64 -2.88 1.66
N ILE A 92 3.17 -2.92 0.43
CA ILE A 92 3.44 -4.02 -0.48
C ILE A 92 4.78 -3.77 -1.18
N PRO A 93 5.77 -4.68 -1.06
CA PRO A 93 7.03 -4.53 -1.77
C PRO A 93 6.83 -4.75 -3.27
N LEU A 94 7.81 -4.31 -4.08
CA LEU A 94 7.75 -4.41 -5.54
C LEU A 94 7.81 -5.86 -6.05
N TRP A 95 8.35 -6.76 -5.24
CA TRP A 95 8.42 -8.20 -5.54
C TRP A 95 8.28 -8.99 -4.25
N ASP A 96 8.11 -10.30 -4.38
CA ASP A 96 7.96 -11.17 -3.22
C ASP A 96 9.20 -11.15 -2.33
N ILE A 97 8.97 -10.89 -1.05
CA ILE A 97 10.00 -10.89 -0.02
C ILE A 97 9.69 -11.99 1.00
N THR A 98 10.65 -12.85 1.22
CA THR A 98 10.62 -13.88 2.26
C THR A 98 11.47 -13.42 3.44
N PHE A 99 10.89 -13.44 4.62
CA PHE A 99 11.60 -13.14 5.87
C PHE A 99 12.26 -14.38 6.45
#